data_898e94a5560947851bf93e4b73696ad1
#
_entry.id   898e94a5560947851bf93e4b73696ad1
#
_cell.length_a   1.000
_cell.length_b   1.000
_cell.length_c   1.000
_cell.angle_alpha   90.00
_cell.angle_beta   90.00
_cell.angle_gamma   90.00
#
_symmetry.space_group_name_H-M   'P 1'
#
loop_
_entity.id
_entity.type
_entity.pdbx_description
1 polymer ?
#
loop_
_entity_poly.entity_id
_entity_poly.type
_entity_poly.pdbx_seq_one_letter_code
_entity_poly.pdbx_strand_id
1 'polypeptide(L)'
;MVDGLVTLEDVPYGKRRQRELEVRKFRGSKSLRGRHPFQITDDGLIVHPRPESRFLRNETGSAMQRMSTGVDQLDEMTHGGLTDRSSTLLLGASGTGKTTLGTAFLQRSGKAEPGLYFGFYESPERLLANAASVGIDLRSRVEAGHLE
;
A
#
# COMPACT_ATOMS: atom_id res chain seq x y z
N MET A 1 -24.44 -30.59 -17.80
CA MET A 1 -24.53 -29.32 -17.09
C MET A 1 -23.13 -28.97 -16.60
N VAL A 2 -22.62 -27.75 -16.83
CA VAL A 2 -21.27 -27.37 -16.38
C VAL A 2 -21.36 -26.71 -15.01
N ASP A 3 -20.65 -27.23 -14.04
CA ASP A 3 -20.68 -26.76 -12.65
C ASP A 3 -19.61 -25.72 -12.32
N GLY A 4 -18.52 -25.68 -13.07
CA GLY A 4 -17.46 -24.68 -13.01
C GLY A 4 -17.05 -24.20 -14.39
N LEU A 5 -16.82 -22.89 -14.54
CA LEU A 5 -16.26 -22.28 -15.76
C LEU A 5 -15.19 -21.29 -15.34
N VAL A 6 -13.95 -21.60 -15.73
CA VAL A 6 -12.78 -20.74 -15.54
C VAL A 6 -12.23 -20.43 -16.92
N THR A 7 -12.01 -19.16 -17.20
CA THR A 7 -11.36 -18.70 -18.44
C THR A 7 -9.95 -18.24 -18.16
N LEU A 8 -9.02 -18.59 -19.03
CA LEU A 8 -7.64 -18.13 -19.03
C LEU A 8 -7.41 -17.41 -20.35
N GLU A 9 -6.92 -16.20 -20.27
CA GLU A 9 -6.67 -15.36 -21.44
C GLU A 9 -5.25 -14.77 -21.37
N ASP A 10 -4.67 -14.51 -22.52
CA ASP A 10 -3.42 -13.75 -22.65
C ASP A 10 -3.76 -12.45 -23.38
N VAL A 11 -3.83 -11.35 -22.65
CA VAL A 11 -4.31 -10.06 -23.13
C VAL A 11 -3.18 -9.04 -23.29
N PRO A 12 -3.23 -8.15 -24.27
CA PRO A 12 -2.27 -7.05 -24.39
C PRO A 12 -2.48 -6.05 -23.24
N TYR A 13 -1.37 -5.65 -22.61
CA TYR A 13 -1.33 -4.61 -21.59
C TYR A 13 -0.21 -3.60 -21.94
N GLY A 14 -0.56 -2.53 -22.63
CA GLY A 14 0.41 -1.59 -23.20
C GLY A 14 1.34 -2.29 -24.19
N LYS A 15 2.66 -2.27 -23.90
CA LYS A 15 3.69 -2.95 -24.71
C LYS A 15 3.98 -4.39 -24.27
N ARG A 16 3.28 -4.90 -23.29
CA ARG A 16 3.47 -6.24 -22.71
C ARG A 16 2.22 -7.08 -22.91
N ARG A 17 2.32 -8.36 -22.63
CA ARG A 17 1.18 -9.27 -22.53
C ARG A 17 1.02 -9.69 -21.07
N GLN A 18 -0.22 -9.86 -20.65
CA GLN A 18 -0.56 -10.29 -19.30
C GLN A 18 -1.52 -11.47 -19.37
N ARG A 19 -1.21 -12.51 -18.63
CA ARG A 19 -2.13 -13.64 -18.47
C ARG A 19 -3.13 -13.34 -17.39
N GLU A 20 -4.39 -13.57 -17.68
CA GLU A 20 -5.51 -13.34 -16.76
C GLU A 20 -6.37 -14.58 -16.63
N LEU A 21 -6.86 -14.82 -15.41
CA LEU A 21 -7.79 -15.88 -15.06
C LEU A 21 -9.07 -15.27 -14.51
N GLU A 22 -10.22 -15.75 -14.95
CA GLU A 22 -11.55 -15.35 -14.44
C GLU A 22 -12.37 -16.58 -14.11
N VAL A 23 -12.94 -16.63 -12.90
CA VAL A 23 -13.95 -17.63 -12.52
C VAL A 23 -15.33 -17.09 -12.90
N ARG A 24 -15.86 -17.51 -14.05
CA ARG A 24 -17.17 -17.05 -14.55
C ARG A 24 -18.34 -17.72 -13.88
N LYS A 25 -18.15 -18.97 -13.50
CA LYS A 25 -19.19 -19.76 -12.82
C LYS A 25 -18.53 -20.77 -11.90
N PHE A 26 -19.07 -20.89 -10.69
CA PHE A 26 -18.71 -21.96 -9.78
C PHE A 26 -19.90 -22.27 -8.88
N ARG A 27 -20.39 -23.51 -8.95
CA ARG A 27 -21.50 -23.96 -8.11
C ARG A 27 -21.00 -24.42 -6.76
N GLY A 28 -21.72 -24.07 -5.70
CA GLY A 28 -21.45 -24.53 -4.34
C GLY A 28 -20.54 -23.64 -3.50
N SER A 29 -19.90 -22.62 -4.09
CA SER A 29 -19.11 -21.65 -3.32
C SER A 29 -19.11 -20.26 -3.93
N LYS A 30 -18.74 -19.25 -3.11
CA LYS A 30 -18.47 -17.90 -3.58
C LYS A 30 -17.13 -17.88 -4.32
N SER A 31 -17.05 -17.21 -5.47
CA SER A 31 -15.81 -16.93 -6.19
C SER A 31 -15.49 -15.46 -6.17
N LEU A 32 -14.20 -15.13 -6.20
CA LEU A 32 -13.74 -13.77 -6.42
C LEU A 32 -14.08 -13.38 -7.86
N ARG A 33 -14.82 -12.29 -8.02
CA ARG A 33 -15.25 -11.81 -9.34
C ARG A 33 -14.15 -11.03 -10.03
N GLY A 34 -14.18 -11.05 -11.35
CA GLY A 34 -13.29 -10.30 -12.22
C GLY A 34 -12.09 -11.10 -12.70
N ARG A 35 -11.25 -10.44 -13.48
CA ARG A 35 -10.03 -11.01 -14.05
C ARG A 35 -8.87 -10.79 -13.13
N HIS A 36 -8.13 -11.84 -12.81
CA HIS A 36 -6.98 -11.83 -11.92
C HIS A 36 -5.72 -12.17 -12.68
N PRO A 37 -4.65 -11.38 -12.59
CA PRO A 37 -3.36 -11.73 -13.17
C PRO A 37 -2.84 -13.06 -12.64
N PHE A 38 -2.18 -13.84 -13.50
CA PHE A 38 -1.48 -15.03 -13.07
C PHE A 38 -0.15 -15.22 -13.81
N GLN A 39 0.73 -15.97 -13.20
CA GLN A 39 2.03 -16.38 -13.74
C GLN A 39 2.13 -17.91 -13.76
N ILE A 40 2.86 -18.43 -14.74
CA ILE A 40 3.29 -19.81 -14.76
C ILE A 40 4.77 -19.81 -14.41
N THR A 41 5.12 -20.53 -13.38
CA THR A 41 6.49 -20.67 -12.85
C THR A 41 6.88 -22.15 -12.87
N ASP A 42 8.12 -22.45 -12.55
CA ASP A 42 8.60 -23.83 -12.41
C ASP A 42 7.88 -24.59 -11.29
N ASP A 43 7.37 -23.86 -10.29
CA ASP A 43 6.60 -24.42 -9.17
C ASP A 43 5.09 -24.53 -9.46
N GLY A 44 4.64 -24.12 -10.67
CA GLY A 44 3.25 -24.18 -11.08
C GLY A 44 2.63 -22.81 -11.38
N LEU A 45 1.32 -22.69 -11.13
CA LEU A 45 0.54 -21.50 -11.45
C LEU A 45 0.31 -20.65 -10.20
N ILE A 46 0.75 -19.40 -10.26
CA ILE A 46 0.56 -18.40 -9.19
C ILE A 46 -0.48 -17.37 -9.64
N VAL A 47 -1.60 -17.28 -8.92
CA VAL A 47 -2.65 -16.30 -9.18
C VAL A 47 -2.48 -15.11 -8.24
N HIS A 48 -2.55 -13.90 -8.77
CA HIS A 48 -2.52 -12.65 -8.03
C HIS A 48 -3.93 -12.04 -7.99
N PRO A 49 -4.76 -12.37 -6.98
CA PRO A 49 -6.10 -11.82 -6.89
C PRO A 49 -6.04 -10.30 -6.74
N ARG A 50 -6.86 -9.59 -7.51
CA ARG A 50 -6.96 -8.14 -7.39
C ARG A 50 -7.38 -7.75 -5.98
N PRO A 51 -6.72 -6.77 -5.34
CA PRO A 51 -7.08 -6.31 -4.00
C PRO A 51 -8.56 -5.95 -3.87
N GLU A 52 -9.15 -5.30 -4.87
CA GLU A 52 -10.55 -4.88 -4.88
C GLU A 52 -11.53 -6.06 -4.74
N SER A 53 -11.15 -7.23 -5.22
CA SER A 53 -11.99 -8.43 -5.11
C SER A 53 -11.97 -9.06 -3.70
N ARG A 54 -10.95 -8.72 -2.89
CA ARG A 54 -10.77 -9.18 -1.51
C ARG A 54 -11.35 -8.23 -0.48
N PHE A 55 -11.52 -6.95 -0.83
CA PHE A 55 -12.14 -5.97 0.05
C PHE A 55 -13.64 -6.22 0.14
N LEU A 56 -14.03 -7.17 0.97
CA LEU A 56 -15.32 -7.08 1.63
C LEU A 56 -15.20 -5.88 2.58
N ARG A 57 -15.93 -4.83 2.26
CA ARG A 57 -16.07 -3.65 3.09
C ARG A 57 -16.61 -4.03 4.46
N ASN A 58 -15.75 -4.38 5.39
CA ASN A 58 -16.09 -4.46 6.80
C ASN A 58 -15.95 -3.05 7.39
N GLU A 59 -16.74 -2.13 6.87
CA GLU A 59 -16.90 -0.81 7.47
C GLU A 59 -18.04 -0.87 8.49
N THR A 60 -17.81 -1.50 9.61
CA THR A 60 -18.53 -1.16 10.82
C THR A 60 -17.85 0.07 11.40
N GLY A 61 -18.58 1.19 11.42
CA GLY A 61 -18.09 2.50 11.77
C GLY A 61 -17.34 2.55 13.10
N SER A 62 -16.02 2.48 13.04
CA SER A 62 -15.19 3.01 14.09
C SER A 62 -15.05 4.52 13.85
N ALA A 63 -15.15 5.32 14.93
CA ALA A 63 -14.92 6.75 14.85
C ALA A 63 -13.58 7.01 14.15
N MET A 64 -13.57 7.95 13.20
CA MET A 64 -12.34 8.37 12.52
C MET A 64 -11.34 8.83 13.56
N GLN A 65 -10.20 8.15 13.65
CA GLN A 65 -9.09 8.53 14.51
C GLN A 65 -8.17 9.51 13.79
N ARG A 66 -7.42 10.27 14.55
CA ARG A 66 -6.37 11.14 14.02
C ARG A 66 -5.01 10.50 14.24
N MET A 67 -4.17 10.61 13.23
CA MET A 67 -2.80 10.13 13.22
C MET A 67 -1.86 11.33 13.21
N SER A 68 -0.95 11.40 14.16
CA SER A 68 0.05 12.47 14.20
C SER A 68 0.90 12.48 12.93
N THR A 69 1.17 13.65 12.41
CA THR A 69 2.10 13.86 11.28
C THR A 69 3.57 13.73 11.69
N GLY A 70 3.86 13.68 13.00
CA GLY A 70 5.22 13.76 13.52
C GLY A 70 5.74 15.20 13.69
N VAL A 71 4.93 16.20 13.38
CA VAL A 71 5.24 17.61 13.52
C VAL A 71 4.13 18.28 14.34
N ASP A 72 4.41 18.61 15.60
CA ASP A 72 3.41 19.05 16.57
C ASP A 72 2.62 20.28 16.09
N GLN A 73 3.29 21.26 15.48
CA GLN A 73 2.63 22.47 14.96
C GLN A 73 1.68 22.15 13.80
N LEU A 74 2.02 21.16 12.97
CA LEU A 74 1.13 20.71 11.87
C LEU A 74 -0.06 19.94 12.44
N ASP A 75 0.16 19.14 13.46
CA ASP A 75 -0.93 18.43 14.16
C ASP A 75 -1.90 19.41 14.81
N GLU A 76 -1.39 20.49 15.42
CA GLU A 76 -2.22 21.58 15.94
C GLU A 76 -3.05 22.24 14.83
N MET A 77 -2.44 22.60 13.70
CA MET A 77 -3.12 23.19 12.53
C MET A 77 -4.20 22.26 11.93
N THR A 78 -4.02 20.95 12.04
CA THR A 78 -4.93 19.95 11.50
C THR A 78 -5.85 19.33 12.56
N HIS A 79 -5.90 19.92 13.75
CA HIS A 79 -6.72 19.46 14.88
C HIS A 79 -6.46 17.99 15.27
N GLY A 80 -5.17 17.63 15.39
CA GLY A 80 -4.71 16.34 15.87
C GLY A 80 -4.07 15.45 14.81
N GLY A 81 -3.72 16.00 13.64
CA GLY A 81 -3.02 15.28 12.57
C GLY A 81 -3.92 14.83 11.42
N LEU A 82 -3.50 13.80 10.68
CA LEU A 82 -4.21 13.28 9.53
C LEU A 82 -5.34 12.34 9.96
N THR A 83 -6.38 12.25 9.14
CA THR A 83 -7.47 11.29 9.37
C THR A 83 -6.98 9.88 9.00
N ASP A 84 -7.22 8.89 9.85
CA ASP A 84 -6.95 7.49 9.53
C ASP A 84 -7.76 7.04 8.30
N ARG A 85 -7.29 6.01 7.61
CA ARG A 85 -7.95 5.42 6.43
C ARG A 85 -8.28 6.45 5.33
N SER A 86 -7.57 7.57 5.29
CA SER A 86 -7.71 8.60 4.27
C SER A 86 -6.47 8.65 3.35
N SER A 87 -6.63 9.32 2.22
CA SER A 87 -5.53 9.64 1.33
C SER A 87 -5.17 11.11 1.47
N THR A 88 -3.92 11.40 1.80
CA THR A 88 -3.42 12.77 1.90
C THR A 88 -2.43 13.03 0.77
N LEU A 89 -2.62 14.12 0.03
CA LEU A 89 -1.72 14.55 -1.04
C LEU A 89 -0.86 15.72 -0.57
N LEU A 90 0.46 15.53 -0.61
CA LEU A 90 1.43 16.57 -0.27
C LEU A 90 2.00 17.20 -1.54
N LEU A 91 1.68 18.46 -1.79
CA LEU A 91 2.10 19.21 -2.97
C LEU A 91 3.17 20.25 -2.63
N GLY A 92 4.12 20.44 -3.53
CA GLY A 92 5.16 21.45 -3.41
C GLY A 92 6.24 21.30 -4.47
N ALA A 93 6.99 22.36 -4.73
CA ALA A 93 8.15 22.36 -5.62
C ALA A 93 9.27 21.44 -5.10
N SER A 94 10.26 21.15 -5.92
CA SER A 94 11.46 20.44 -5.46
C SER A 94 12.15 21.23 -4.33
N GLY A 95 12.66 20.52 -3.31
CA GLY A 95 13.38 21.15 -2.18
C GLY A 95 12.48 21.76 -1.08
N THR A 96 11.15 21.69 -1.17
CA THR A 96 10.23 22.30 -0.17
C THR A 96 10.00 21.44 1.08
N GLY A 97 10.72 20.34 1.27
CA GLY A 97 10.63 19.51 2.48
C GLY A 97 9.55 18.41 2.44
N LYS A 98 8.98 18.09 1.26
CA LYS A 98 7.95 17.02 1.15
C LYS A 98 8.44 15.68 1.70
N THR A 99 9.63 15.25 1.30
CA THR A 99 10.24 14.00 1.78
C THR A 99 10.49 14.08 3.29
N THR A 100 10.98 15.21 3.79
CA THR A 100 11.22 15.44 5.22
C THR A 100 9.93 15.28 6.03
N LEU A 101 8.83 15.89 5.58
CA LEU A 101 7.54 15.74 6.24
C LEU A 101 7.01 14.30 6.16
N GLY A 102 7.15 13.65 5.00
CA GLY A 102 6.79 12.22 4.85
C GLY A 102 7.59 11.31 5.77
N THR A 103 8.90 11.56 5.92
CA THR A 103 9.76 10.79 6.85
C THR A 103 9.46 11.09 8.32
N ALA A 104 9.09 12.31 8.67
CA ALA A 104 8.60 12.64 10.02
C ALA A 104 7.33 11.86 10.38
N PHE A 105 6.40 11.74 9.43
CA PHE A 105 5.21 10.89 9.59
C PHE A 105 5.59 9.42 9.79
N LEU A 106 6.49 8.88 8.96
CA LEU A 106 6.94 7.49 9.05
C LEU A 106 7.71 7.19 10.35
N GLN A 107 8.32 8.16 10.98
CA GLN A 107 8.96 7.99 12.29
C GLN A 107 7.96 7.57 13.37
N ARG A 108 6.67 7.82 13.17
CA ARG A 108 5.59 7.40 14.09
C ARG A 108 5.20 5.94 13.94
N SER A 109 5.70 5.25 12.90
CA SER A 109 5.41 3.82 12.66
C SER A 109 5.79 2.96 13.85
N GLY A 110 4.96 2.01 14.17
CA GLY A 110 5.12 1.10 15.29
C GLY A 110 4.46 -0.25 15.04
N LYS A 111 4.55 -1.17 16.01
CA LYS A 111 4.01 -2.53 15.87
C LYS A 111 2.50 -2.55 15.58
N ALA A 112 1.73 -1.62 16.14
CA ALA A 112 0.28 -1.54 15.92
C ALA A 112 -0.07 -0.89 14.56
N GLU A 113 0.78 0.02 14.09
CA GLU A 113 0.61 0.80 12.87
C GLU A 113 1.94 0.81 12.10
N PRO A 114 2.27 -0.29 11.40
CA PRO A 114 3.49 -0.36 10.63
C PRO A 114 3.44 0.60 9.43
N GLY A 115 4.58 1.21 9.12
CA GLY A 115 4.74 2.09 7.98
C GLY A 115 5.25 1.35 6.76
N LEU A 116 4.92 1.88 5.59
CA LEU A 116 5.44 1.41 4.32
C LEU A 116 5.82 2.61 3.45
N TYR A 117 7.04 2.61 2.91
CA TYR A 117 7.52 3.64 2.01
C TYR A 117 7.76 3.10 0.61
N PHE A 118 7.08 3.68 -0.37
CA PHE A 118 7.34 3.43 -1.79
C PHE A 118 8.14 4.59 -2.41
N GLY A 119 9.44 4.38 -2.61
CA GLY A 119 10.34 5.33 -3.27
C GLY A 119 10.66 4.90 -4.70
N PHE A 120 10.63 5.85 -5.67
CA PHE A 120 10.93 5.58 -7.07
C PHE A 120 12.25 6.16 -7.56
N TYR A 121 12.83 7.10 -6.82
CA TYR A 121 13.99 7.89 -7.24
C TYR A 121 15.16 7.85 -6.27
N GLU A 122 14.96 7.35 -5.06
CA GLU A 122 15.95 7.38 -4.00
C GLU A 122 16.14 5.97 -3.43
N SER A 123 17.40 5.58 -3.18
CA SER A 123 17.67 4.30 -2.50
C SER A 123 17.26 4.37 -1.02
N PRO A 124 16.93 3.23 -0.39
CA PRO A 124 16.61 3.18 1.04
C PRO A 124 17.70 3.80 1.92
N GLU A 125 18.98 3.49 1.63
CA GLU A 125 20.11 3.98 2.41
C GLU A 125 20.21 5.51 2.34
N ARG A 126 19.95 6.09 1.18
CA ARG A 126 19.97 7.54 0.98
C ARG A 126 18.81 8.21 1.70
N LEU A 127 17.61 7.61 1.65
CA LEU A 127 16.46 8.09 2.40
C LEU A 127 16.75 8.12 3.90
N LEU A 128 17.28 7.02 4.45
CA LEU A 128 17.66 6.91 5.86
C LEU A 128 18.72 7.94 6.27
N ALA A 129 19.74 8.14 5.44
CA ALA A 129 20.78 9.13 5.69
C ALA A 129 20.22 10.57 5.66
N ASN A 130 19.35 10.88 4.69
CA ASN A 130 18.72 12.19 4.58
C ASN A 130 17.79 12.46 5.77
N ALA A 131 16.99 11.48 6.21
CA ALA A 131 16.15 11.60 7.40
C ALA A 131 16.99 11.85 8.65
N ALA A 132 18.08 11.08 8.86
CA ALA A 132 18.98 11.25 9.99
C ALA A 132 19.64 12.64 10.02
N SER A 133 19.98 13.23 8.87
CA SER A 133 20.59 14.56 8.78
C SER A 133 19.71 15.68 9.31
N VAL A 134 18.40 15.45 9.40
CA VAL A 134 17.41 16.40 9.96
C VAL A 134 16.81 15.91 11.29
N GLY A 135 17.47 14.94 11.94
CA GLY A 135 17.07 14.45 13.28
C GLY A 135 15.93 13.43 13.27
N ILE A 136 15.58 12.84 12.11
CA ILE A 136 14.53 11.84 11.98
C ILE A 136 15.16 10.45 11.98
N ASP A 137 14.90 9.64 13.00
CA ASP A 137 15.41 8.27 13.12
C ASP A 137 14.44 7.26 12.51
N LEU A 138 14.62 6.95 11.23
CA LEU A 138 13.88 5.87 10.56
C LEU A 138 14.60 4.52 10.70
N ARG A 139 15.92 4.52 10.92
CA ARG A 139 16.70 3.27 10.98
C ARG A 139 16.22 2.36 12.09
N SER A 140 15.99 2.90 13.27
CA SER A 140 15.45 2.13 14.39
C SER A 140 14.08 1.51 14.08
N ARG A 141 13.26 2.17 13.25
CA ARG A 141 11.95 1.66 12.84
C ARG A 141 12.06 0.51 11.85
N VAL A 142 13.01 0.59 10.92
CA VAL A 142 13.29 -0.51 9.96
C VAL A 142 13.88 -1.71 10.72
N GLU A 143 14.84 -1.51 11.60
CA GLU A 143 15.45 -2.59 12.40
C GLU A 143 14.44 -3.28 13.32
N ALA A 144 13.47 -2.55 13.83
CA ALA A 144 12.37 -3.11 14.63
C ALA A 144 11.28 -3.79 13.80
N GLY A 145 11.35 -3.76 12.46
CA GLY A 145 10.30 -4.28 11.56
C GLY A 145 9.00 -3.48 11.60
N HIS A 146 9.09 -2.20 11.96
CA HIS A 146 7.93 -1.30 12.01
C HIS A 146 7.82 -0.42 10.77
N LEU A 147 8.83 -0.40 9.89
CA LEU A 147 8.88 0.34 8.64
C LEU A 147 9.55 -0.53 7.56
N GLU A 148 8.92 -0.60 6.39
CA GLU A 148 9.41 -1.27 5.19
C GLU A 148 9.56 -0.29 4.00
#